data_690f8a1414e8ed070302512459bc57d5
#
_entry.id   690f8a1414e8ed070302512459bc57d5
#
_cell.length_a   1.000
_cell.length_b   1.000
_cell.length_c   1.000
_cell.angle_alpha   90.00
_cell.angle_beta   90.00
_cell.angle_gamma   90.00
#
_symmetry.space_group_name_H-M   'P 1'
#
loop_
_entity.id
_entity.type
_entity.pdbx_description
1 polymer ?
#
loop_
_entity_poly.entity_id
_entity_poly.type
_entity_poly.pdbx_seq_one_letter_code
_entity_poly.pdbx_strand_id
1 'polypeptide(L)'
;PHTFGATNYLQKTAILFGGVTMNWLYGILIFTILAITGMPQFMNNQFNINEKAHFTMPKIYIDKILEDSPASRSTLKANTIIHDAKAKNEDNWKVLTSTLDVQDFNKSHLGQTVIYRTFDPATKDTSEHEVTLNSGDNSPALGISMRMDGQFLARYSLIDAPLIGLGTTAQITGETFRGLYDMVKNLFSGVAKQITGNQEAKESGKQELAKAGESVSGPVGIIGVIFPSFVSAGLTELLFLTAIISISLACMNVLPIPALDGGRWTMITISKLIKKKLSTEAEGKIIATTFLFLFAMFILVTILDLIRIFH
;
A
#
# COMPACT_ATOMS: atom_id res chain seq x y z
N PRO A 1 14.87 -14.66 41.05
CA PRO A 1 15.57 -13.37 40.92
C PRO A 1 15.59 -12.83 39.47
N HIS A 2 15.04 -13.53 38.46
CA HIS A 2 15.03 -13.12 37.05
C HIS A 2 13.64 -12.64 36.56
N THR A 3 12.85 -12.01 37.43
CA THR A 3 11.54 -11.46 37.04
C THR A 3 11.70 -10.04 36.49
N PHE A 4 10.82 -9.64 35.56
CA PHE A 4 10.76 -8.29 35.00
C PHE A 4 10.78 -7.20 36.09
N GLY A 5 10.14 -7.47 37.25
CA GLY A 5 10.13 -6.56 38.42
C GLY A 5 11.50 -6.25 39.01
N ALA A 6 12.43 -7.21 38.95
CA ALA A 6 13.78 -7.09 39.55
C ALA A 6 14.81 -6.41 38.62
N THR A 7 14.47 -6.17 37.34
CA THR A 7 15.40 -5.59 36.35
C THR A 7 15.49 -4.05 36.51
N ASN A 8 16.63 -3.49 36.10
CA ASN A 8 16.84 -2.05 36.07
C ASN A 8 16.07 -1.39 34.91
N TYR A 9 16.02 -0.03 34.88
CA TYR A 9 15.28 0.71 33.85
C TYR A 9 15.74 0.40 32.43
N LEU A 10 17.07 0.32 32.17
CA LEU A 10 17.58 0.04 30.83
C LEU A 10 17.25 -1.38 30.37
N GLN A 11 17.33 -2.35 31.29
CA GLN A 11 16.93 -3.74 30.98
C GLN A 11 15.42 -3.83 30.68
N LYS A 12 14.57 -3.12 31.44
CA LYS A 12 13.13 -3.05 31.17
C LYS A 12 12.87 -2.44 29.80
N THR A 13 13.53 -1.35 29.45
CA THR A 13 13.44 -0.73 28.14
C THR A 13 13.86 -1.71 27.03
N ALA A 14 15.00 -2.37 27.17
CA ALA A 14 15.47 -3.34 26.19
C ALA A 14 14.52 -4.52 26.01
N ILE A 15 13.92 -5.03 27.07
CA ILE A 15 12.92 -6.11 27.02
C ILE A 15 11.67 -5.66 26.28
N LEU A 16 11.11 -4.49 26.63
CA LEU A 16 9.88 -3.98 26.03
C LEU A 16 10.07 -3.63 24.54
N PHE A 17 11.18 -2.98 24.19
CA PHE A 17 11.45 -2.62 22.79
C PHE A 17 12.09 -3.73 21.96
N GLY A 18 12.46 -4.86 22.58
CA GLY A 18 13.04 -6.00 21.85
C GLY A 18 12.16 -6.51 20.73
N GLY A 19 10.87 -6.72 21.00
CA GLY A 19 9.88 -7.14 19.99
C GLY A 19 9.68 -6.11 18.88
N VAL A 20 9.57 -4.84 19.25
CA VAL A 20 9.46 -3.71 18.30
C VAL A 20 10.68 -3.66 17.37
N THR A 21 11.89 -3.72 17.95
CA THR A 21 13.15 -3.70 17.19
C THR A 21 13.23 -4.89 16.24
N MET A 22 12.86 -6.08 16.69
CA MET A 22 12.89 -7.28 15.84
C MET A 22 11.90 -7.17 14.67
N ASN A 23 10.73 -6.60 14.87
CA ASN A 23 9.77 -6.37 13.80
C ASN A 23 10.30 -5.38 12.76
N TRP A 24 10.97 -4.31 13.15
CA TRP A 24 11.64 -3.40 12.21
C TRP A 24 12.80 -4.07 11.48
N LEU A 25 13.65 -4.81 12.20
CA LEU A 25 14.76 -5.56 11.57
C LEU A 25 14.24 -6.58 10.56
N TYR A 26 13.12 -7.25 10.87
CA TYR A 26 12.48 -8.18 9.96
C TYR A 26 11.93 -7.46 8.71
N GLY A 27 11.32 -6.29 8.87
CA GLY A 27 10.89 -5.44 7.76
C GLY A 27 12.06 -5.03 6.87
N ILE A 28 13.16 -4.55 7.46
CA ILE A 28 14.40 -4.19 6.73
C ILE A 28 14.94 -5.40 5.95
N LEU A 29 14.99 -6.57 6.58
CA LEU A 29 15.49 -7.79 5.95
C LEU A 29 14.64 -8.16 4.72
N ILE A 30 13.31 -8.18 4.87
CA ILE A 30 12.42 -8.53 3.77
C ILE A 30 12.54 -7.51 2.64
N PHE A 31 12.51 -6.21 2.93
CA PHE A 31 12.68 -5.19 1.88
C PHE A 31 14.05 -5.23 1.23
N THR A 32 15.09 -5.61 1.95
CA THR A 32 16.41 -5.86 1.37
C THR A 32 16.36 -7.03 0.38
N ILE A 33 15.69 -8.13 0.74
CA ILE A 33 15.50 -9.28 -0.16
C ILE A 33 14.70 -8.86 -1.38
N LEU A 34 13.59 -8.14 -1.20
CA LEU A 34 12.77 -7.63 -2.29
C LEU A 34 13.54 -6.65 -3.18
N ALA A 35 14.39 -5.81 -2.63
CA ALA A 35 15.24 -4.92 -3.41
C ALA A 35 16.21 -5.68 -4.34
N ILE A 36 16.66 -6.88 -3.95
CA ILE A 36 17.51 -7.74 -4.78
C ILE A 36 16.67 -8.49 -5.82
N THR A 37 15.57 -9.09 -5.40
CA THR A 37 14.76 -9.99 -6.24
C THR A 37 13.76 -9.27 -7.13
N GLY A 38 13.31 -8.11 -6.73
CA GLY A 38 12.33 -7.26 -7.39
C GLY A 38 11.37 -6.66 -6.38
N MET A 39 11.49 -5.35 -6.14
CA MET A 39 10.63 -4.59 -5.22
C MET A 39 9.46 -4.00 -5.99
N PRO A 40 8.19 -4.31 -5.61
CA PRO A 40 7.03 -3.71 -6.23
C PRO A 40 6.97 -2.20 -5.98
N GLN A 41 6.51 -1.45 -6.97
CA GLN A 41 6.20 -0.03 -6.82
C GLN A 41 4.76 0.11 -6.29
N PHE A 42 4.61 0.56 -5.06
CA PHE A 42 3.29 0.67 -4.38
C PHE A 42 2.96 2.10 -3.93
N MET A 43 3.93 3.02 -4.02
CA MET A 43 3.76 4.44 -3.71
C MET A 43 4.44 5.30 -4.80
N ASN A 44 3.83 6.45 -5.14
CA ASN A 44 4.39 7.35 -6.15
C ASN A 44 5.78 7.88 -5.77
N ASN A 45 6.04 8.10 -4.46
CA ASN A 45 7.30 8.61 -3.93
C ASN A 45 8.05 7.54 -3.14
N GLN A 46 8.01 6.27 -3.57
CA GLN A 46 8.72 5.19 -2.91
C GLN A 46 10.21 5.48 -2.87
N PHE A 47 10.83 5.25 -1.69
CA PHE A 47 12.27 5.42 -1.53
C PHE A 47 13.02 4.60 -2.56
N ASN A 48 13.84 5.25 -3.36
CA ASN A 48 14.64 4.64 -4.40
C ASN A 48 15.97 5.37 -4.58
N ILE A 49 16.90 4.70 -5.28
CA ILE A 49 18.14 5.28 -5.78
C ILE A 49 18.07 5.13 -7.30
N ASN A 50 17.41 6.11 -7.96
CA ASN A 50 17.00 6.04 -9.37
C ASN A 50 18.13 5.65 -10.33
N GLU A 51 19.36 6.16 -10.11
CA GLU A 51 20.50 5.93 -10.98
C GLU A 51 21.02 4.46 -10.95
N LYS A 52 20.58 3.67 -9.96
CA LYS A 52 21.07 2.31 -9.71
C LYS A 52 20.00 1.23 -9.80
N ALA A 53 18.78 1.61 -10.11
CA ALA A 53 17.66 0.67 -10.22
C ALA A 53 17.54 0.10 -11.62
N HIS A 54 17.41 -1.22 -11.72
CA HIS A 54 16.95 -1.91 -12.93
C HIS A 54 15.45 -2.11 -12.85
N PHE A 55 14.70 -1.42 -13.72
CA PHE A 55 13.25 -1.50 -13.74
C PHE A 55 12.77 -2.59 -14.69
N THR A 56 11.89 -3.46 -14.19
CA THR A 56 11.08 -4.36 -15.03
C THR A 56 9.70 -3.74 -15.14
N MET A 57 9.27 -3.43 -16.36
CA MET A 57 7.93 -2.85 -16.61
C MET A 57 6.92 -3.96 -16.86
N PRO A 58 5.66 -3.79 -16.40
CA PRO A 58 4.58 -4.69 -16.79
C PRO A 58 4.37 -4.65 -18.31
N LYS A 59 3.92 -5.77 -18.86
CA LYS A 59 3.60 -5.90 -20.28
C LYS A 59 2.11 -5.71 -20.48
N ILE A 60 1.74 -4.81 -21.39
CA ILE A 60 0.34 -4.55 -21.74
C ILE A 60 0.01 -5.38 -22.98
N TYR A 61 -0.75 -6.44 -22.80
CA TYR A 61 -1.21 -7.28 -23.91
C TYR A 61 -2.52 -6.76 -24.50
N ILE A 62 -2.65 -6.79 -25.81
CA ILE A 62 -3.94 -6.72 -26.48
C ILE A 62 -4.61 -8.08 -26.29
N ASP A 63 -5.63 -8.14 -25.44
CA ASP A 63 -6.36 -9.38 -25.15
C ASP A 63 -7.37 -9.70 -26.26
N LYS A 64 -8.19 -8.71 -26.63
CA LYS A 64 -9.18 -8.82 -27.71
C LYS A 64 -9.27 -7.52 -28.49
N ILE A 65 -9.60 -7.64 -29.77
CA ILE A 65 -9.94 -6.52 -30.64
C ILE A 65 -11.46 -6.56 -30.85
N LEU A 66 -12.12 -5.44 -30.59
CA LEU A 66 -13.56 -5.31 -30.75
C LEU A 66 -13.91 -5.19 -32.24
N GLU A 67 -14.97 -5.86 -32.66
CA GLU A 67 -15.50 -5.75 -34.03
C GLU A 67 -15.93 -4.30 -34.31
N ASP A 68 -15.84 -3.87 -35.56
CA ASP A 68 -16.18 -2.52 -36.03
C ASP A 68 -15.42 -1.35 -35.35
N SER A 69 -14.30 -1.64 -34.71
CA SER A 69 -13.45 -0.65 -34.02
C SER A 69 -12.31 -0.14 -34.91
N PRO A 70 -11.64 0.97 -34.58
CA PRO A 70 -10.40 1.39 -35.23
C PRO A 70 -9.32 0.33 -35.22
N ALA A 71 -9.18 -0.42 -34.14
CA ALA A 71 -8.20 -1.50 -34.04
C ALA A 71 -8.50 -2.65 -35.03
N SER A 72 -9.78 -3.01 -35.24
CA SER A 72 -10.15 -4.07 -36.17
C SER A 72 -9.86 -3.72 -37.65
N ARG A 73 -9.82 -2.42 -37.94
CA ARG A 73 -9.51 -1.89 -39.29
C ARG A 73 -8.01 -1.67 -39.48
N SER A 74 -7.21 -1.89 -38.46
CA SER A 74 -5.76 -1.75 -38.50
C SER A 74 -5.07 -3.12 -38.60
N THR A 75 -3.74 -3.10 -38.60
CA THR A 75 -2.91 -4.32 -38.58
C THR A 75 -2.61 -4.82 -37.15
N LEU A 76 -3.21 -4.23 -36.10
CA LEU A 76 -3.06 -4.69 -34.73
C LEU A 76 -3.54 -6.14 -34.56
N LYS A 77 -2.86 -6.89 -33.69
CA LYS A 77 -3.18 -8.29 -33.43
C LYS A 77 -3.41 -8.54 -31.95
N ALA A 78 -4.35 -9.42 -31.65
CA ALA A 78 -4.50 -9.94 -30.28
C ALA A 78 -3.26 -10.73 -29.85
N ASN A 79 -3.03 -10.82 -28.55
CA ASN A 79 -1.87 -11.44 -27.91
C ASN A 79 -0.51 -10.78 -28.19
N THR A 80 -0.49 -9.58 -28.79
CA THR A 80 0.73 -8.75 -28.91
C THR A 80 0.85 -7.80 -27.71
N ILE A 81 2.07 -7.36 -27.42
CA ILE A 81 2.40 -6.45 -26.32
C ILE A 81 2.52 -5.03 -26.86
N ILE A 82 1.77 -4.10 -26.31
CA ILE A 82 1.93 -2.66 -26.60
C ILE A 82 3.17 -2.17 -25.85
N HIS A 83 4.09 -1.55 -26.57
CA HIS A 83 5.33 -1.01 -26.02
C HIS A 83 5.27 0.51 -25.85
N ASP A 84 4.99 1.20 -26.96
CA ASP A 84 4.92 2.65 -27.01
C ASP A 84 3.97 3.09 -28.12
N ALA A 85 3.61 4.38 -28.10
CA ALA A 85 2.80 5.00 -29.13
C ALA A 85 3.23 6.44 -29.37
N LYS A 86 2.92 6.97 -30.56
CA LYS A 86 3.08 8.38 -30.92
C LYS A 86 1.96 8.85 -31.85
N ALA A 87 1.68 10.13 -31.88
CA ALA A 87 0.88 10.70 -32.94
C ALA A 87 1.67 10.65 -34.26
N LYS A 88 0.99 10.47 -35.40
CA LYS A 88 1.66 10.35 -36.72
C LYS A 88 2.53 11.57 -37.04
N ASN A 89 2.13 12.73 -36.52
CA ASN A 89 2.82 14.00 -36.76
C ASN A 89 3.87 14.34 -35.69
N GLU A 90 4.13 13.43 -34.74
CA GLU A 90 5.11 13.62 -33.67
C GLU A 90 6.30 12.67 -33.88
N ASP A 91 7.50 13.16 -33.50
CA ASP A 91 8.71 12.34 -33.57
C ASP A 91 8.96 11.56 -32.30
N ASN A 92 8.40 12.00 -31.17
CA ASN A 92 8.67 11.42 -29.87
C ASN A 92 7.72 10.26 -29.55
N TRP A 93 8.29 9.12 -29.18
CA TRP A 93 7.56 7.97 -28.69
C TRP A 93 7.24 8.11 -27.22
N LYS A 94 6.00 7.91 -26.85
CA LYS A 94 5.54 7.82 -25.45
C LYS A 94 5.52 6.37 -25.03
N VAL A 95 6.39 5.99 -24.10
CA VAL A 95 6.37 4.65 -23.49
C VAL A 95 5.07 4.50 -22.68
N LEU A 96 4.38 3.39 -22.87
CA LEU A 96 3.11 3.07 -22.21
C LEU A 96 3.39 1.99 -21.16
N THR A 97 3.15 2.30 -19.89
CA THR A 97 3.50 1.42 -18.76
C THR A 97 2.29 0.84 -18.05
N SER A 98 1.10 1.36 -18.36
CA SER A 98 -0.16 0.92 -17.76
C SER A 98 -1.30 0.99 -18.78
N THR A 99 -2.39 0.27 -18.51
CA THR A 99 -3.62 0.38 -19.30
C THR A 99 -4.22 1.77 -19.26
N LEU A 100 -4.02 2.50 -18.14
CA LEU A 100 -4.43 3.90 -18.01
C LEU A 100 -3.62 4.80 -18.94
N ASP A 101 -2.30 4.59 -19.07
CA ASP A 101 -1.47 5.35 -20.00
C ASP A 101 -1.98 5.22 -21.43
N VAL A 102 -2.40 4.00 -21.84
CA VAL A 102 -2.98 3.75 -23.17
C VAL A 102 -4.32 4.50 -23.31
N GLN A 103 -5.16 4.48 -22.29
CA GLN A 103 -6.45 5.18 -22.31
C GLN A 103 -6.28 6.69 -22.38
N ASP A 104 -5.38 7.25 -21.57
CA ASP A 104 -5.10 8.69 -21.53
C ASP A 104 -4.44 9.17 -22.83
N PHE A 105 -3.53 8.36 -23.39
CA PHE A 105 -2.97 8.63 -24.70
C PHE A 105 -4.06 8.67 -25.78
N ASN A 106 -4.96 7.68 -25.80
CA ASN A 106 -6.07 7.64 -26.74
C ASN A 106 -7.02 8.83 -26.57
N LYS A 107 -7.37 9.19 -25.35
CA LYS A 107 -8.23 10.35 -25.06
C LYS A 107 -7.63 11.67 -25.54
N SER A 108 -6.30 11.81 -25.44
CA SER A 108 -5.61 13.02 -25.87
C SER A 108 -5.45 13.14 -27.39
N HIS A 109 -5.67 12.03 -28.14
CA HIS A 109 -5.49 11.96 -29.60
C HIS A 109 -6.75 11.51 -30.36
N LEU A 110 -7.94 11.76 -29.78
CA LEU A 110 -9.21 11.42 -30.44
C LEU A 110 -9.30 12.02 -31.86
N GLY A 111 -9.72 11.20 -32.84
CA GLY A 111 -9.82 11.60 -34.23
C GLY A 111 -8.51 11.74 -35.00
N GLN A 112 -7.38 11.52 -34.34
CA GLN A 112 -6.06 11.58 -34.96
C GLN A 112 -5.56 10.18 -35.37
N THR A 113 -4.63 10.15 -36.31
CA THR A 113 -3.87 8.96 -36.65
C THR A 113 -2.67 8.82 -35.72
N VAL A 114 -2.60 7.70 -35.03
CA VAL A 114 -1.53 7.35 -34.10
C VAL A 114 -0.80 6.10 -34.56
N ILE A 115 0.43 5.93 -34.14
CA ILE A 115 1.25 4.77 -34.46
C ILE A 115 1.53 4.05 -33.15
N TYR A 116 1.12 2.77 -33.07
CA TYR A 116 1.47 1.88 -31.98
C TYR A 116 2.63 0.98 -32.37
N ARG A 117 3.60 0.84 -31.47
CA ARG A 117 4.63 -0.17 -31.61
C ARG A 117 4.29 -1.35 -30.70
N THR A 118 4.13 -2.53 -31.31
CA THR A 118 3.82 -3.76 -30.59
C THR A 118 4.91 -4.81 -30.79
N PHE A 119 5.10 -5.65 -29.77
CA PHE A 119 5.97 -6.82 -29.80
C PHE A 119 5.11 -8.08 -29.82
N ASP A 120 5.36 -8.97 -30.75
CA ASP A 120 4.71 -10.29 -30.84
C ASP A 120 5.59 -11.34 -30.14
N PRO A 121 5.16 -11.92 -29.00
CA PRO A 121 5.96 -12.93 -28.29
C PRO A 121 6.16 -14.23 -29.07
N ALA A 122 5.27 -14.56 -30.00
CA ALA A 122 5.33 -15.82 -30.81
C ALA A 122 6.40 -15.74 -31.87
N THR A 123 6.46 -14.61 -32.61
CA THR A 123 7.44 -14.41 -33.70
C THR A 123 8.72 -13.71 -33.22
N LYS A 124 8.66 -13.07 -32.02
CA LYS A 124 9.71 -12.19 -31.45
C LYS A 124 9.97 -10.93 -32.29
N ASP A 125 9.01 -10.52 -33.09
CA ASP A 125 9.12 -9.34 -33.94
C ASP A 125 8.46 -8.12 -33.32
N THR A 126 9.02 -6.95 -33.61
CA THR A 126 8.41 -5.66 -33.28
C THR A 126 7.84 -5.05 -34.57
N SER A 127 6.59 -4.61 -34.50
CA SER A 127 5.88 -4.04 -35.64
C SER A 127 5.21 -2.71 -35.26
N GLU A 128 5.11 -1.82 -36.25
CA GLU A 128 4.42 -0.55 -36.12
C GLU A 128 3.05 -0.63 -36.82
N HIS A 129 2.02 -0.08 -36.19
CA HIS A 129 0.64 -0.14 -36.63
C HIS A 129 0.02 1.25 -36.61
N GLU A 130 -0.37 1.75 -37.78
CA GLU A 130 -1.12 2.99 -37.89
C GLU A 130 -2.59 2.75 -37.63
N VAL A 131 -3.17 3.58 -36.76
CA VAL A 131 -4.59 3.52 -36.38
C VAL A 131 -5.16 4.93 -36.29
N THR A 132 -6.27 5.19 -36.98
CA THR A 132 -7.02 6.44 -36.77
C THR A 132 -8.06 6.23 -35.71
N LEU A 133 -7.90 6.94 -34.57
CA LEU A 133 -8.78 6.83 -33.42
C LEU A 133 -10.17 7.41 -33.71
N ASN A 134 -11.20 6.85 -33.09
CA ASN A 134 -12.54 7.46 -33.15
C ASN A 134 -12.55 8.83 -32.46
N SER A 135 -13.38 9.74 -32.99
CA SER A 135 -13.55 11.10 -32.48
C SER A 135 -14.78 11.31 -31.61
N GLY A 136 -15.63 10.29 -31.43
CA GLY A 136 -16.94 10.41 -30.76
C GLY A 136 -16.97 9.83 -29.36
N ASP A 137 -17.76 10.45 -28.47
CA ASP A 137 -17.92 10.06 -27.05
C ASP A 137 -18.61 8.68 -26.85
N ASN A 138 -19.32 8.18 -27.86
CA ASN A 138 -20.12 6.95 -27.74
C ASN A 138 -19.45 5.68 -28.31
N SER A 139 -18.20 5.78 -28.77
CA SER A 139 -17.49 4.64 -29.34
C SER A 139 -16.09 4.53 -28.70
N PRO A 140 -15.59 3.32 -28.46
CA PRO A 140 -14.25 3.15 -27.91
C PRO A 140 -13.21 3.78 -28.86
N ALA A 141 -12.34 4.63 -28.32
CA ALA A 141 -11.34 5.36 -29.10
C ALA A 141 -10.48 4.45 -29.99
N LEU A 142 -9.96 3.35 -29.44
CA LEU A 142 -9.16 2.34 -30.15
C LEU A 142 -9.92 1.02 -30.37
N GLY A 143 -10.71 0.58 -29.38
CA GLY A 143 -11.51 -0.65 -29.43
C GLY A 143 -10.71 -1.92 -29.21
N ILE A 144 -9.88 -1.93 -28.18
CA ILE A 144 -9.17 -3.13 -27.69
C ILE A 144 -9.53 -3.41 -26.24
N SER A 145 -9.58 -4.69 -25.87
CA SER A 145 -9.48 -5.14 -24.48
C SER A 145 -8.00 -5.38 -24.17
N MET A 146 -7.57 -4.91 -23.01
CA MET A 146 -6.17 -4.99 -22.59
C MET A 146 -6.05 -5.83 -21.33
N ARG A 147 -5.00 -6.62 -21.25
CA ARG A 147 -4.58 -7.36 -20.08
C ARG A 147 -3.16 -6.93 -19.71
N MET A 148 -2.93 -6.70 -18.45
CA MET A 148 -1.59 -6.39 -17.94
C MET A 148 -0.97 -7.65 -17.37
N ASP A 149 0.26 -7.97 -17.75
CA ASP A 149 1.02 -9.11 -17.26
C ASP A 149 2.36 -8.63 -16.68
N GLY A 150 2.68 -9.13 -15.48
CA GLY A 150 3.81 -8.67 -14.70
C GLY A 150 3.53 -7.41 -13.90
N GLN A 151 4.54 -6.96 -13.20
CA GLN A 151 4.49 -5.82 -12.30
C GLN A 151 5.67 -4.89 -12.54
N PHE A 152 5.49 -3.62 -12.14
CA PHE A 152 6.61 -2.69 -12.07
C PHE A 152 7.50 -3.05 -10.88
N LEU A 153 8.65 -3.65 -11.18
CA LEU A 153 9.61 -4.08 -10.17
C LEU A 153 10.92 -3.33 -10.33
N ALA A 154 11.42 -2.79 -9.22
CA ALA A 154 12.75 -2.21 -9.13
C ALA A 154 13.73 -3.22 -8.52
N ARG A 155 14.85 -3.47 -9.19
CA ARG A 155 15.93 -4.33 -8.68
C ARG A 155 17.19 -3.50 -8.46
N TYR A 156 17.87 -3.79 -7.36
CA TYR A 156 19.08 -3.11 -6.95
C TYR A 156 20.24 -4.09 -6.78
N SER A 157 21.46 -3.57 -6.77
CA SER A 157 22.64 -4.37 -6.48
C SER A 157 22.62 -4.90 -5.03
N LEU A 158 23.38 -5.97 -4.75
CA LEU A 158 23.56 -6.51 -3.38
C LEU A 158 24.09 -5.47 -2.39
N ILE A 159 24.86 -4.48 -2.88
CA ILE A 159 25.45 -3.43 -2.04
C ILE A 159 24.42 -2.36 -1.71
N ASP A 160 23.55 -1.98 -2.66
CA ASP A 160 22.57 -0.92 -2.50
C ASP A 160 21.27 -1.41 -1.83
N ALA A 161 20.95 -2.69 -1.97
CA ALA A 161 19.71 -3.28 -1.45
C ALA A 161 19.48 -3.08 0.06
N PRO A 162 20.47 -3.19 0.96
CA PRO A 162 20.27 -2.91 2.38
C PRO A 162 19.85 -1.45 2.65
N LEU A 163 20.38 -0.49 1.89
CA LEU A 163 20.00 0.92 2.00
C LEU A 163 18.55 1.13 1.54
N ILE A 164 18.14 0.45 0.46
CA ILE A 164 16.74 0.45 0.00
C ILE A 164 15.83 -0.17 1.06
N GLY A 165 16.21 -1.31 1.65
CA GLY A 165 15.45 -1.96 2.71
C GLY A 165 15.25 -1.05 3.93
N LEU A 166 16.33 -0.38 4.37
CA LEU A 166 16.27 0.58 5.48
C LEU A 166 15.41 1.80 5.14
N GLY A 167 15.63 2.42 3.98
CA GLY A 167 14.91 3.62 3.55
C GLY A 167 13.41 3.35 3.36
N THR A 168 13.05 2.24 2.72
CA THR A 168 11.66 1.82 2.57
C THR A 168 10.99 1.53 3.92
N THR A 169 11.68 0.84 4.84
CA THR A 169 11.18 0.59 6.20
C THR A 169 10.94 1.90 6.95
N ALA A 170 11.87 2.84 6.88
CA ALA A 170 11.73 4.16 7.50
C ALA A 170 10.56 4.94 6.90
N GLN A 171 10.40 4.91 5.58
CA GLN A 171 9.30 5.56 4.89
C GLN A 171 7.94 4.96 5.29
N ILE A 172 7.79 3.63 5.26
CA ILE A 172 6.54 2.96 5.68
C ILE A 172 6.24 3.24 7.15
N THR A 173 7.26 3.24 8.01
CA THR A 173 7.10 3.63 9.41
C THR A 173 6.50 5.03 9.53
N GLY A 174 7.03 6.00 8.79
CA GLY A 174 6.53 7.37 8.74
C GLY A 174 5.08 7.45 8.24
N GLU A 175 4.76 6.76 7.14
CA GLU A 175 3.40 6.72 6.58
C GLU A 175 2.42 6.01 7.54
N THR A 176 2.85 4.95 8.23
CA THR A 176 2.01 4.29 9.26
C THR A 176 1.67 5.25 10.39
N PHE A 177 2.64 6.01 10.92
CA PHE A 177 2.35 7.00 11.96
C PHE A 177 1.47 8.15 11.46
N ARG A 178 1.65 8.62 10.22
CA ARG A 178 0.74 9.61 9.61
C ARG A 178 -0.68 9.07 9.50
N GLY A 179 -0.84 7.86 8.97
CA GLY A 179 -2.14 7.21 8.86
C GLY A 179 -2.84 7.05 10.21
N LEU A 180 -2.10 6.63 11.25
CA LEU A 180 -2.63 6.54 12.62
C LEU A 180 -3.03 7.91 13.18
N TYR A 181 -2.23 8.94 12.95
CA TYR A 181 -2.55 10.31 13.35
C TYR A 181 -3.83 10.82 12.65
N ASP A 182 -3.91 10.65 11.33
CA ASP A 182 -5.06 11.09 10.54
C ASP A 182 -6.33 10.31 10.92
N MET A 183 -6.23 9.02 11.20
CA MET A 183 -7.33 8.20 11.71
C MET A 183 -7.85 8.74 13.05
N VAL A 184 -6.96 8.96 14.01
CA VAL A 184 -7.31 9.49 15.33
C VAL A 184 -7.92 10.89 15.21
N LYS A 185 -7.31 11.76 14.42
CA LYS A 185 -7.81 13.11 14.14
C LYS A 185 -9.22 13.08 13.55
N ASN A 186 -9.46 12.26 12.52
CA ASN A 186 -10.75 12.13 11.87
C ASN A 186 -11.81 11.55 12.81
N LEU A 187 -11.44 10.58 13.65
CA LEU A 187 -12.33 10.06 14.68
C LEU A 187 -12.77 11.16 15.67
N PHE A 188 -11.81 11.88 16.26
CA PHE A 188 -12.13 12.94 17.23
C PHE A 188 -12.90 14.10 16.61
N SER A 189 -12.47 14.57 15.43
CA SER A 189 -13.15 15.63 14.69
C SER A 189 -14.56 15.21 14.26
N GLY A 190 -14.71 14.00 13.73
CA GLY A 190 -15.99 13.47 13.32
C GLY A 190 -16.97 13.33 14.48
N VAL A 191 -16.55 12.80 15.63
CA VAL A 191 -17.37 12.70 16.84
C VAL A 191 -17.75 14.09 17.38
N ALA A 192 -16.78 15.01 17.46
CA ALA A 192 -17.05 16.37 17.93
C ALA A 192 -18.09 17.07 17.06
N LYS A 193 -18.00 16.96 15.72
CA LYS A 193 -18.95 17.53 14.77
C LYS A 193 -20.35 16.89 14.87
N GLN A 194 -20.45 15.62 15.23
CA GLN A 194 -21.74 14.96 15.46
C GLN A 194 -22.43 15.48 16.72
N ILE A 195 -21.66 15.82 17.76
CA ILE A 195 -22.21 16.26 19.06
C ILE A 195 -22.56 17.75 19.03
N THR A 196 -21.70 18.60 18.46
CA THR A 196 -21.79 20.08 18.60
C THR A 196 -22.16 20.79 17.30
N GLY A 197 -22.16 20.10 16.16
CA GLY A 197 -22.29 20.72 14.85
C GLY A 197 -23.75 21.00 14.41
N ASN A 198 -23.91 21.99 13.53
CA ASN A 198 -25.10 22.17 12.70
C ASN A 198 -25.22 21.05 11.65
N GLN A 199 -26.26 21.05 10.82
CA GLN A 199 -26.47 19.95 9.84
C GLN A 199 -25.31 19.76 8.87
N GLU A 200 -24.71 20.82 8.33
CA GLU A 200 -23.54 20.73 7.45
C GLU A 200 -22.29 20.14 8.17
N ALA A 201 -22.07 20.58 9.42
CA ALA A 201 -20.98 20.01 10.23
C ALA A 201 -21.20 18.54 10.55
N LYS A 202 -22.44 18.11 10.79
CA LYS A 202 -22.79 16.70 11.02
C LYS A 202 -22.55 15.83 9.78
N GLU A 203 -22.87 16.33 8.57
CA GLU A 203 -22.55 15.62 7.33
C GLU A 203 -21.04 15.49 7.11
N SER A 204 -20.30 16.59 7.28
CA SER A 204 -18.83 16.56 7.26
C SER A 204 -18.24 15.57 8.31
N GLY A 205 -18.81 15.56 9.51
CA GLY A 205 -18.44 14.64 10.58
C GLY A 205 -18.68 13.16 10.22
N LYS A 206 -19.79 12.84 9.54
CA LYS A 206 -20.06 11.49 9.01
C LYS A 206 -19.00 11.06 7.99
N GLN A 207 -18.61 11.97 7.09
CA GLN A 207 -17.56 11.67 6.11
C GLN A 207 -16.19 11.42 6.77
N GLU A 208 -15.86 12.19 7.82
CA GLU A 208 -14.61 11.98 8.57
C GLU A 208 -14.62 10.65 9.32
N LEU A 209 -15.74 10.28 9.93
CA LEU A 209 -15.91 8.97 10.58
C LEU A 209 -15.84 7.82 9.56
N ALA A 210 -16.44 7.99 8.38
CA ALA A 210 -16.34 7.01 7.31
C ALA A 210 -14.89 6.82 6.84
N LYS A 211 -14.16 7.92 6.57
CA LYS A 211 -12.73 7.88 6.23
C LYS A 211 -11.87 7.20 7.30
N ALA A 212 -12.13 7.49 8.58
CA ALA A 212 -11.44 6.82 9.68
C ALA A 212 -11.74 5.31 9.67
N GLY A 213 -12.98 4.92 9.42
CA GLY A 213 -13.39 3.52 9.31
C GLY A 213 -12.81 2.79 8.09
N GLU A 214 -12.73 3.47 6.93
CA GLU A 214 -12.13 2.92 5.70
C GLU A 214 -10.62 2.70 5.83
N SER A 215 -9.96 3.49 6.68
CA SER A 215 -8.52 3.36 6.94
C SER A 215 -8.16 2.14 7.80
N VAL A 216 -9.16 1.45 8.36
CA VAL A 216 -8.96 0.29 9.23
C VAL A 216 -9.53 -0.96 8.54
N SER A 217 -8.66 -1.89 8.22
CA SER A 217 -9.04 -3.25 7.84
C SER A 217 -8.86 -4.14 9.06
N GLY A 218 -9.92 -4.79 9.47
CA GLY A 218 -9.85 -5.74 10.59
C GLY A 218 -9.28 -7.09 10.16
N PRO A 219 -9.17 -8.03 11.12
CA PRO A 219 -8.60 -9.35 10.85
C PRO A 219 -9.33 -10.13 9.76
N VAL A 220 -10.65 -9.98 9.67
CA VAL A 220 -11.47 -10.68 8.66
C VAL A 220 -11.23 -10.06 7.28
N GLY A 221 -11.12 -8.74 7.17
CA GLY A 221 -10.75 -8.07 5.92
C GLY A 221 -9.33 -8.43 5.46
N ILE A 222 -8.38 -8.48 6.40
CA ILE A 222 -7.00 -8.88 6.09
C ILE A 222 -6.96 -10.35 5.62
N ILE A 223 -7.53 -11.28 6.37
CA ILE A 223 -7.45 -12.72 6.07
C ILE A 223 -8.36 -13.11 4.90
N GLY A 224 -9.56 -12.53 4.82
CA GLY A 224 -10.59 -12.92 3.84
C GLY A 224 -10.44 -12.24 2.48
N VAL A 225 -9.84 -11.05 2.41
CA VAL A 225 -9.75 -10.26 1.17
C VAL A 225 -8.30 -9.96 0.80
N ILE A 226 -7.55 -9.33 1.70
CA ILE A 226 -6.20 -8.85 1.40
C ILE A 226 -5.24 -10.03 1.19
N PHE A 227 -5.17 -10.95 2.15
CA PHE A 227 -4.23 -12.07 2.09
C PHE A 227 -4.42 -12.97 0.86
N PRO A 228 -5.65 -13.43 0.48
CA PRO A 228 -5.85 -14.21 -0.74
C PRO A 228 -5.43 -13.47 -2.00
N SER A 229 -5.67 -12.14 -2.07
CA SER A 229 -5.25 -11.32 -3.21
C SER A 229 -3.72 -11.30 -3.36
N PHE A 230 -2.99 -11.17 -2.25
CA PHE A 230 -1.53 -11.18 -2.24
C PHE A 230 -0.94 -12.58 -2.53
N VAL A 231 -1.59 -13.64 -2.03
CA VAL A 231 -1.18 -15.03 -2.35
C VAL A 231 -1.35 -15.30 -3.84
N SER A 232 -2.47 -14.88 -4.44
CA SER A 232 -2.71 -15.06 -5.88
C SER A 232 -1.79 -14.21 -6.75
N ALA A 233 -1.32 -13.06 -6.25
CA ALA A 233 -0.40 -12.18 -6.94
C ALA A 233 1.05 -12.73 -6.95
N GLY A 234 1.43 -13.53 -5.96
CA GLY A 234 2.71 -14.24 -5.93
C GLY A 234 3.54 -14.06 -4.66
N LEU A 235 4.72 -14.68 -4.66
CA LEU A 235 5.61 -14.68 -3.49
C LEU A 235 6.15 -13.28 -3.15
N THR A 236 6.43 -12.48 -4.16
CA THR A 236 6.93 -11.10 -3.99
C THR A 236 5.94 -10.26 -3.20
N GLU A 237 4.66 -10.31 -3.59
CA GLU A 237 3.57 -9.58 -2.95
C GLU A 237 3.31 -10.09 -1.55
N LEU A 238 3.39 -11.40 -1.34
CA LEU A 238 3.21 -12.01 -0.02
C LEU A 238 4.33 -11.58 0.94
N LEU A 239 5.58 -11.56 0.50
CA LEU A 239 6.71 -11.04 1.27
C LEU A 239 6.52 -9.55 1.58
N PHE A 240 6.08 -8.79 0.58
CA PHE A 240 5.80 -7.37 0.74
C PHE A 240 4.73 -7.12 1.81
N LEU A 241 3.59 -7.83 1.75
CA LEU A 241 2.53 -7.75 2.76
C LEU A 241 3.07 -8.12 4.16
N THR A 242 3.89 -9.17 4.25
CA THR A 242 4.49 -9.60 5.51
C THR A 242 5.39 -8.52 6.13
N ALA A 243 6.18 -7.82 5.31
CA ALA A 243 6.99 -6.69 5.76
C ALA A 243 6.13 -5.53 6.29
N ILE A 244 5.07 -5.16 5.56
CA ILE A 244 4.13 -4.11 6.00
C ILE A 244 3.47 -4.47 7.32
N ILE A 245 2.96 -5.69 7.48
CA ILE A 245 2.34 -6.14 8.73
C ILE A 245 3.35 -6.08 9.88
N SER A 246 4.58 -6.53 9.68
CA SER A 246 5.62 -6.50 10.70
C SER A 246 5.95 -5.08 11.16
N ILE A 247 6.10 -4.14 10.21
CA ILE A 247 6.37 -2.73 10.53
C ILE A 247 5.15 -2.10 11.22
N SER A 248 3.95 -2.39 10.76
CA SER A 248 2.71 -1.89 11.39
C SER A 248 2.59 -2.36 12.85
N LEU A 249 2.91 -3.63 13.12
CA LEU A 249 2.97 -4.16 14.49
C LEU A 249 4.03 -3.45 15.33
N ALA A 250 5.20 -3.14 14.77
CA ALA A 250 6.21 -2.35 15.47
C ALA A 250 5.70 -0.96 15.82
N CYS A 251 5.10 -0.25 14.85
CA CYS A 251 4.52 1.09 15.05
C CYS A 251 3.41 1.09 16.11
N MET A 252 2.50 0.13 16.04
CA MET A 252 1.42 -0.01 17.03
C MET A 252 1.98 -0.24 18.44
N ASN A 253 2.96 -1.14 18.58
CA ASN A 253 3.54 -1.48 19.89
C ASN A 253 4.36 -0.34 20.51
N VAL A 254 4.82 0.65 19.75
CA VAL A 254 5.49 1.85 20.27
C VAL A 254 4.50 2.86 20.86
N LEU A 255 3.22 2.79 20.52
CA LEU A 255 2.23 3.77 20.99
C LEU A 255 2.12 3.78 22.53
N PRO A 256 1.90 4.96 23.13
CA PRO A 256 1.77 5.10 24.58
C PRO A 256 0.42 4.58 25.13
N ILE A 257 -0.01 3.41 24.65
CA ILE A 257 -1.24 2.75 25.06
C ILE A 257 -0.90 1.69 26.13
N PRO A 258 -1.43 1.77 27.35
CA PRO A 258 -0.98 0.95 28.50
C PRO A 258 -0.95 -0.58 28.28
N ALA A 259 -1.80 -1.10 27.42
CA ALA A 259 -1.81 -2.52 27.07
C ALA A 259 -0.69 -2.94 26.11
N LEU A 260 0.01 -2.00 25.48
CA LEU A 260 1.11 -2.21 24.53
C LEU A 260 2.47 -1.95 25.20
N ASP A 261 3.56 -2.39 24.55
CA ASP A 261 4.92 -2.26 25.10
C ASP A 261 5.32 -0.79 25.30
N GLY A 262 5.00 0.10 24.34
CA GLY A 262 5.25 1.54 24.46
C GLY A 262 4.48 2.19 25.61
N GLY A 263 3.26 1.76 25.90
CA GLY A 263 2.48 2.26 27.03
C GLY A 263 3.04 1.77 28.37
N ARG A 264 3.47 0.53 28.46
CA ARG A 264 4.17 0.02 29.65
C ARG A 264 5.48 0.76 29.89
N TRP A 265 6.26 1.01 28.85
CA TRP A 265 7.46 1.83 28.93
C TRP A 265 7.16 3.26 29.38
N THR A 266 6.10 3.86 28.84
CA THR A 266 5.62 5.21 29.22
C THR A 266 5.27 5.26 30.71
N MET A 267 4.52 4.29 31.24
CA MET A 267 4.18 4.21 32.66
C MET A 267 5.42 4.10 33.57
N ILE A 268 6.39 3.25 33.19
CA ILE A 268 7.65 3.09 33.91
C ILE A 268 8.45 4.40 33.89
N THR A 269 8.50 5.07 32.74
CA THR A 269 9.24 6.31 32.54
C THR A 269 8.61 7.45 33.36
N ILE A 270 7.30 7.61 33.31
CA ILE A 270 6.56 8.60 34.10
C ILE A 270 6.76 8.35 35.60
N SER A 271 6.63 7.09 36.05
CA SER A 271 6.84 6.71 37.46
C SER A 271 8.26 7.07 37.94
N LYS A 272 9.25 6.91 37.06
CA LYS A 272 10.65 7.29 37.37
C LYS A 272 10.82 8.80 37.43
N LEU A 273 10.20 9.56 36.52
CA LEU A 273 10.29 11.03 36.49
C LEU A 273 9.60 11.69 37.71
N ILE A 274 8.42 11.20 38.05
CA ILE A 274 7.63 11.72 39.18
C ILE A 274 8.18 11.19 40.54
N LYS A 275 9.13 10.22 40.51
CA LYS A 275 9.68 9.52 41.69
C LYS A 275 8.58 8.84 42.55
N LYS A 276 7.43 8.55 41.95
CA LYS A 276 6.33 7.80 42.57
C LYS A 276 6.13 6.50 41.82
N LYS A 277 6.24 5.35 42.51
CA LYS A 277 5.92 4.05 41.90
C LYS A 277 4.40 3.84 41.92
N LEU A 278 3.83 3.46 40.81
CA LEU A 278 2.49 2.91 40.76
C LEU A 278 2.47 1.60 41.57
N SER A 279 1.39 1.35 42.30
CA SER A 279 1.20 0.03 42.89
C SER A 279 0.98 -1.01 41.80
N THR A 280 1.44 -2.22 42.03
CA THR A 280 1.28 -3.34 41.06
C THR A 280 -0.20 -3.59 40.74
N GLU A 281 -1.07 -3.35 41.70
CA GLU A 281 -2.52 -3.46 41.50
C GLU A 281 -3.07 -2.36 40.57
N ALA A 282 -2.63 -1.11 40.75
CA ALA A 282 -3.04 0.01 39.88
C ALA A 282 -2.52 -0.16 38.44
N GLU A 283 -1.26 -0.57 38.29
CA GLU A 283 -0.67 -0.88 37.01
C GLU A 283 -1.47 -1.99 36.30
N GLY A 284 -1.77 -3.08 37.01
CA GLY A 284 -2.56 -4.20 36.47
C GLY A 284 -3.97 -3.77 36.05
N LYS A 285 -4.65 -2.94 36.84
CA LYS A 285 -5.98 -2.41 36.51
C LYS A 285 -5.95 -1.55 35.23
N ILE A 286 -4.98 -0.64 35.09
CA ILE A 286 -4.82 0.21 33.92
C ILE A 286 -4.60 -0.64 32.67
N ILE A 287 -3.69 -1.60 32.73
CA ILE A 287 -3.40 -2.51 31.61
C ILE A 287 -4.64 -3.33 31.24
N ALA A 288 -5.32 -3.93 32.22
CA ALA A 288 -6.50 -4.77 31.99
C ALA A 288 -7.66 -3.97 31.39
N THR A 289 -7.92 -2.76 31.89
CA THR A 289 -8.99 -1.89 31.36
C THR A 289 -8.67 -1.47 29.91
N THR A 290 -7.43 -1.08 29.63
CA THR A 290 -7.01 -0.71 28.28
C THR A 290 -7.07 -1.90 27.34
N PHE A 291 -6.65 -3.08 27.78
CA PHE A 291 -6.76 -4.30 26.99
C PHE A 291 -8.21 -4.64 26.66
N LEU A 292 -9.11 -4.55 27.64
CA LEU A 292 -10.55 -4.80 27.43
C LEU A 292 -11.14 -3.81 26.41
N PHE A 293 -10.75 -2.54 26.49
CA PHE A 293 -11.15 -1.53 25.50
C PHE A 293 -10.65 -1.87 24.09
N LEU A 294 -9.37 -2.21 23.95
CA LEU A 294 -8.80 -2.61 22.64
C LEU A 294 -9.47 -3.87 22.12
N PHE A 295 -9.78 -4.83 22.99
CA PHE A 295 -10.49 -6.06 22.62
C PHE A 295 -11.93 -5.79 22.16
N ALA A 296 -12.64 -4.87 22.82
CA ALA A 296 -13.95 -4.44 22.38
C ALA A 296 -13.89 -3.74 21.00
N MET A 297 -12.90 -2.89 20.78
CA MET A 297 -12.64 -2.28 19.47
C MET A 297 -12.32 -3.32 18.39
N PHE A 298 -11.52 -4.32 18.71
CA PHE A 298 -11.22 -5.44 17.81
C PHE A 298 -12.48 -6.19 17.38
N ILE A 299 -13.38 -6.50 18.34
CA ILE A 299 -14.66 -7.14 18.04
C ILE A 299 -15.53 -6.24 17.14
N LEU A 300 -15.61 -4.95 17.46
CA LEU A 300 -16.38 -3.99 16.66
C LEU A 300 -15.89 -3.92 15.22
N VAL A 301 -14.58 -3.80 15.02
CA VAL A 301 -13.98 -3.76 13.66
C VAL A 301 -14.23 -5.08 12.94
N THR A 302 -14.12 -6.22 13.63
CA THR A 302 -14.42 -7.55 13.06
C THR A 302 -15.87 -7.64 12.58
N ILE A 303 -16.83 -7.15 13.36
CA ILE A 303 -18.25 -7.11 12.96
C ILE A 303 -18.43 -6.22 11.72
N LEU A 304 -17.81 -5.04 11.70
CA LEU A 304 -17.88 -4.14 10.54
C LEU A 304 -17.26 -4.75 9.29
N ASP A 305 -16.16 -5.49 9.40
CA ASP A 305 -15.57 -6.23 8.27
C ASP A 305 -16.55 -7.29 7.73
N LEU A 306 -17.18 -8.05 8.61
CA LEU A 306 -18.19 -9.06 8.22
C LEU A 306 -19.36 -8.40 7.48
N ILE A 307 -19.87 -7.30 7.99
CA ILE A 307 -20.96 -6.56 7.32
C ILE A 307 -20.52 -6.10 5.92
N ARG A 308 -19.29 -5.59 5.75
CA ARG A 308 -18.75 -5.14 4.45
C ARG A 308 -18.54 -6.27 3.44
N ILE A 309 -18.22 -7.48 3.92
CA ILE A 309 -17.97 -8.64 3.04
C ILE A 309 -19.27 -9.27 2.57
N PHE A 310 -20.34 -9.22 3.39
CA PHE A 310 -21.60 -9.88 3.10
C PHE A 310 -22.69 -8.93 2.57
N HIS A 311 -22.44 -7.64 2.48
CA HIS A 311 -23.32 -6.63 1.87
C HIS A 311 -22.62 -5.90 0.75
#